data_8c5c2601628fbbaa59d427cc26a9de17
#
_entry.id   8c5c2601628fbbaa59d427cc26a9de17
#
_cell.length_a   1.000
_cell.length_b   1.000
_cell.length_c   1.000
_cell.angle_alpha   90.00
_cell.angle_beta   90.00
_cell.angle_gamma   90.00
#
_symmetry.space_group_name_H-M   'P 1'
#
loop_
_entity.id
_entity.type
_entity.pdbx_description
1 polymer ?
#
loop_
_entity_poly.entity_id
_entity_poly.type
_entity_poly.pdbx_seq_one_letter_code
_entity_poly.pdbx_strand_id
1 'polypeptide(L)'
;MKKNNLKVVKINKTKSLFNYEKKVLIKELILGLKLGYFDFEKEKPQKVKFNLEVNYQDKQPSNDKDIKSIVNYAKIVKLIKKLVKNKHYNFLETLAEDVFDELFKDKRIDKITLQIEKLEIMKDLSLIHI
;
A
#
# COMPACT_ATOMS: atom_id res chain seq x y z
N MET A 1 -18.52 7.76 8.03
CA MET A 1 -18.04 7.22 7.11
C MET A 1 -17.49 5.92 7.31
N LYS A 2 -17.60 5.15 6.47
CA LYS A 2 -17.27 3.95 6.63
C LYS A 2 -15.89 3.68 6.50
N LYS A 3 -15.46 2.80 7.11
CA LYS A 3 -14.22 2.43 7.16
C LYS A 3 -13.94 1.48 6.19
N ASN A 4 -13.13 1.63 5.42
CA ASN A 4 -12.94 0.75 4.34
C ASN A 4 -11.60 0.06 4.32
N ASN A 5 -10.89 0.15 5.40
CA ASN A 5 -9.55 -0.41 5.46
C ASN A 5 -9.57 -1.82 6.01
N LEU A 6 -10.13 -2.73 5.21
CA LEU A 6 -10.17 -4.11 5.64
C LEU A 6 -8.78 -4.71 5.66
N LYS A 7 -8.47 -5.42 6.72
CA LYS A 7 -7.23 -6.16 6.83
C LYS A 7 -7.53 -7.64 6.72
N VAL A 8 -6.87 -8.30 5.78
CA VAL A 8 -6.98 -9.74 5.63
C VAL A 8 -5.58 -10.31 5.77
N VAL A 9 -5.42 -11.36 6.56
CA VAL A 9 -4.14 -12.02 6.75
C VAL A 9 -4.28 -13.46 6.30
N LYS A 10 -3.40 -13.86 5.36
CA LYS A 10 -3.32 -15.25 4.95
C LYS A 10 -1.95 -15.77 5.33
N ILE A 11 -1.90 -16.94 5.91
CA ILE A 11 -0.67 -17.54 6.37
C ILE A 11 -0.61 -18.97 5.88
N ASN A 12 0.50 -19.32 5.23
CA ASN A 12 0.77 -20.67 4.81
C ASN A 12 2.06 -21.12 5.46
N LYS A 13 2.10 -22.37 5.85
CA LYS A 13 3.28 -22.95 6.47
C LYS A 13 3.69 -24.19 5.72
N THR A 14 4.94 -24.25 5.31
CA THR A 14 5.46 -25.44 4.64
C THR A 14 6.28 -26.23 5.63
N LYS A 15 6.27 -27.55 5.47
CA LYS A 15 7.00 -28.41 6.39
C LYS A 15 8.49 -28.31 6.25
N SER A 16 8.95 -28.12 5.03
CA SER A 16 10.35 -28.36 4.73
C SER A 16 11.32 -27.37 5.33
N LEU A 17 10.94 -26.12 5.49
CA LEU A 17 11.92 -25.11 5.85
C LEU A 17 11.58 -24.26 7.03
N PHE A 18 10.55 -24.58 7.73
CA PHE A 18 10.15 -23.78 8.89
C PHE A 18 9.89 -22.31 8.52
N ASN A 19 9.54 -22.06 7.27
CA ASN A 19 9.17 -20.74 6.84
C ASN A 19 7.67 -20.54 6.92
N TYR A 20 7.30 -19.37 7.39
CA TYR A 20 5.91 -18.97 7.38
C TYR A 20 5.74 -17.97 6.26
N GLU A 21 4.84 -18.28 5.33
CA GLU A 21 4.49 -17.37 4.25
C GLU A 21 3.24 -16.62 4.67
N LYS A 22 3.34 -15.32 4.70
CA LYS A 22 2.26 -14.48 5.20
C LYS A 22 1.88 -13.44 4.17
N LYS A 23 0.61 -13.10 4.16
CA LYS A 23 0.09 -12.11 3.25
C LYS A 23 -0.78 -11.13 4.02
N VAL A 24 -0.51 -9.86 3.86
CA VAL A 24 -1.32 -8.80 4.45
C VAL A 24 -2.00 -8.06 3.32
N LEU A 25 -3.31 -7.91 3.42
CA LEU A 25 -4.07 -7.15 2.46
C LEU A 25 -4.63 -5.90 3.10
N ILE A 26 -4.39 -4.76 2.49
CA ILE A 26 -4.96 -3.49 2.89
C ILE A 26 -5.84 -3.05 1.74
N LYS A 27 -7.12 -2.95 1.99
CA LYS A 27 -8.09 -2.66 0.95
C LYS A 27 -8.75 -1.31 1.17
N GLU A 28 -8.93 -0.61 0.04
CA GLU A 28 -9.69 0.63 0.01
C GLU A 28 -9.18 1.71 0.96
N LEU A 29 -7.87 1.87 0.98
CA LEU A 29 -7.28 2.97 1.70
C LEU A 29 -7.40 4.20 0.81
N ILE A 30 -8.21 5.16 1.23
CA ILE A 30 -8.48 6.36 0.44
C ILE A 30 -7.76 7.53 1.09
N LEU A 31 -6.90 8.19 0.29
CA LEU A 31 -6.12 9.32 0.76
C LEU A 31 -6.24 10.47 -0.22
N GLY A 32 -6.23 11.69 0.31
CA GLY A 32 -6.11 12.87 -0.52
C GLY A 32 -4.64 13.17 -0.75
N LEU A 33 -4.27 13.42 -1.98
CA LEU A 33 -2.88 13.76 -2.28
C LEU A 33 -2.78 14.60 -3.54
N LYS A 34 -1.65 15.27 -3.68
CA LYS A 34 -1.39 16.10 -4.84
C LYS A 34 -0.86 15.22 -5.94
N LEU A 35 -1.64 15.08 -6.99
CA LEU A 35 -1.35 14.13 -8.05
C LEU A 35 -1.82 14.66 -9.38
N GLY A 36 -0.98 14.54 -10.38
CA GLY A 36 -1.35 14.84 -11.75
C GLY A 36 -0.32 15.67 -12.47
N TYR A 37 -0.16 15.37 -13.75
CA TYR A 37 0.81 16.03 -14.59
C TYR A 37 0.27 17.34 -15.17
N PHE A 38 -1.01 17.38 -15.48
CA PHE A 38 -1.60 18.52 -16.15
C PHE A 38 -1.90 19.66 -15.17
N ASP A 39 -1.86 20.89 -15.67
CA ASP A 39 -2.03 22.05 -14.80
C ASP A 39 -3.33 22.03 -14.03
N PHE A 40 -4.42 21.60 -14.66
CA PHE A 40 -5.71 21.59 -13.97
C PHE A 40 -5.73 20.59 -12.80
N GLU A 41 -4.81 19.61 -12.79
CA GLU A 41 -4.72 18.65 -11.72
C GLU A 41 -3.90 19.15 -10.55
N LYS A 42 -3.16 20.22 -10.71
CA LYS A 42 -2.25 20.71 -9.67
C LYS A 42 -2.89 21.65 -8.68
N GLU A 43 -4.12 22.04 -8.92
CA GLU A 43 -4.75 23.07 -8.12
C GLU A 43 -5.23 22.59 -6.75
N LYS A 44 -5.59 21.34 -6.63
CA LYS A 44 -6.07 20.83 -5.35
C LYS A 44 -5.80 19.34 -5.25
N PRO A 45 -5.78 18.82 -4.01
CA PRO A 45 -5.56 17.39 -3.81
C PRO A 45 -6.69 16.57 -4.44
N GLN A 46 -6.37 15.38 -4.83
CA GLN A 46 -7.31 14.43 -5.38
C GLN A 46 -7.43 13.23 -4.46
N LYS A 47 -8.57 12.56 -4.50
CA LYS A 47 -8.77 11.34 -3.74
C LYS A 47 -8.26 10.16 -4.55
N VAL A 48 -7.48 9.34 -3.89
CA VAL A 48 -6.85 8.18 -4.51
C VAL A 48 -7.06 6.98 -3.60
N LYS A 49 -7.42 5.87 -4.21
CA LYS A 49 -7.64 4.63 -3.47
C LYS A 49 -6.50 3.68 -3.70
N PHE A 50 -6.00 3.11 -2.61
CA PHE A 50 -4.91 2.14 -2.63
C PHE A 50 -5.43 0.79 -2.17
N ASN A 51 -5.07 -0.24 -2.92
CA ASN A 51 -5.25 -1.62 -2.48
C ASN A 51 -3.89 -2.28 -2.54
N LEU A 52 -3.46 -2.87 -1.43
CA LEU A 52 -2.15 -3.49 -1.33
C LEU A 52 -2.25 -4.93 -0.89
N GLU A 53 -1.37 -5.73 -1.47
CA GLU A 53 -1.17 -7.08 -1.04
C GLU A 53 0.33 -7.22 -0.82
N VAL A 54 0.72 -7.49 0.43
CA VAL A 54 2.12 -7.59 0.80
C VAL A 54 2.41 -9.01 1.24
N ASN A 55 3.28 -9.68 0.50
CA ASN A 55 3.69 -11.05 0.83
C ASN A 55 5.03 -11.02 1.50
N TYR A 56 5.16 -11.71 2.62
CA TYR A 56 6.43 -11.78 3.32
C TYR A 56 6.64 -13.16 3.92
N GLN A 57 7.88 -13.45 4.21
CA GLN A 57 8.26 -14.72 4.81
C GLN A 57 9.01 -14.47 6.10
N ASP A 58 8.79 -15.35 7.04
CA ASP A 58 9.46 -15.23 8.32
C ASP A 58 9.85 -16.64 8.77
N LYS A 59 11.07 -16.79 9.26
CA LYS A 59 11.55 -18.07 9.76
C LYS A 59 10.99 -18.36 11.14
N GLN A 60 10.61 -17.31 11.85
CA GLN A 60 10.10 -17.46 13.19
C GLN A 60 8.59 -17.31 13.18
N PRO A 61 7.88 -18.00 14.06
CA PRO A 61 6.45 -17.77 14.19
C PRO A 61 6.21 -16.38 14.78
N SER A 62 5.00 -15.88 14.59
CA SER A 62 4.63 -14.59 15.14
C SER A 62 4.59 -14.67 16.68
N ASN A 63 5.03 -13.61 17.33
CA ASN A 63 5.00 -13.49 18.78
C ASN A 63 3.94 -12.46 19.15
N ASP A 64 2.89 -12.92 19.79
CA ASP A 64 1.72 -12.09 20.09
C ASP A 64 2.04 -10.88 20.98
N LYS A 65 3.18 -10.89 21.64
CA LYS A 65 3.59 -9.77 22.49
C LYS A 65 4.61 -8.85 21.85
N ASP A 66 4.97 -9.14 20.61
CA ASP A 66 5.98 -8.34 19.91
C ASP A 66 5.47 -7.96 18.52
N ILE A 67 5.09 -6.69 18.36
CA ILE A 67 4.56 -6.20 17.11
C ILE A 67 5.59 -6.27 15.98
N LYS A 68 6.86 -6.28 16.31
CA LYS A 68 7.91 -6.36 15.30
C LYS A 68 8.05 -7.76 14.72
N SER A 69 7.43 -8.75 15.34
CA SER A 69 7.45 -10.12 14.82
C SER A 69 6.58 -10.29 13.58
N ILE A 70 5.79 -9.29 13.23
CA ILE A 70 4.96 -9.30 12.03
C ILE A 70 5.26 -8.07 11.20
N VAL A 71 4.85 -8.10 9.94
CA VAL A 71 4.84 -6.89 9.13
C VAL A 71 3.60 -6.11 9.52
N ASN A 72 3.82 -4.97 10.17
CA ASN A 72 2.78 -4.21 10.81
C ASN A 72 1.99 -3.39 9.78
N TYR A 73 0.72 -3.72 9.58
CA TYR A 73 -0.10 -3.04 8.58
C TYR A 73 -0.29 -1.55 8.90
N ALA A 74 -0.37 -1.20 10.17
CA ALA A 74 -0.53 0.20 10.56
C ALA A 74 0.70 1.02 10.19
N LYS A 75 1.87 0.39 10.25
CA LYS A 75 3.10 1.04 9.85
C LYS A 75 3.14 1.27 8.34
N ILE A 76 2.62 0.32 7.58
CA ILE A 76 2.52 0.45 6.12
C ILE A 76 1.63 1.63 5.77
N VAL A 77 0.45 1.71 6.38
CA VAL A 77 -0.49 2.82 6.13
C VAL A 77 0.16 4.15 6.49
N LYS A 78 0.84 4.21 7.62
CA LYS A 78 1.50 5.43 8.07
C LYS A 78 2.58 5.88 7.10
N LEU A 79 3.31 4.92 6.56
CA LEU A 79 4.37 5.18 5.62
C LEU A 79 3.82 5.77 4.32
N ILE A 80 2.73 5.20 3.81
CA ILE A 80 2.10 5.71 2.59
C ILE A 80 1.58 7.13 2.83
N LYS A 81 0.93 7.35 3.97
CA LYS A 81 0.45 8.68 4.31
C LYS A 81 1.58 9.71 4.35
N LYS A 82 2.72 9.29 4.88
CA LYS A 82 3.87 10.18 4.96
C LYS A 82 4.44 10.51 3.59
N LEU A 83 4.50 9.52 2.70
CA LEU A 83 5.01 9.74 1.36
C LEU A 83 4.17 10.76 0.60
N VAL A 84 2.84 10.64 0.69
CA VAL A 84 1.95 11.49 -0.11
C VAL A 84 1.73 12.86 0.50
N LYS A 85 2.09 13.05 1.76
CA LYS A 85 1.78 14.28 2.46
C LYS A 85 2.53 15.49 1.94
N ASN A 86 3.80 15.32 1.60
CA ASN A 86 4.67 16.44 1.33
C ASN A 86 5.20 16.49 -0.10
N LYS A 87 4.57 15.76 -1.00
CA LYS A 87 5.11 15.66 -2.34
C LYS A 87 3.99 15.66 -3.36
N HIS A 88 4.20 16.37 -4.47
CA HIS A 88 3.31 16.29 -5.60
C HIS A 88 3.83 15.21 -6.54
N TYR A 89 2.96 14.31 -6.97
CA TYR A 89 3.32 13.28 -7.92
C TYR A 89 2.67 13.58 -9.26
N ASN A 90 3.45 13.59 -10.31
CA ASN A 90 2.89 13.75 -11.65
C ASN A 90 2.24 12.46 -12.13
N PHE A 91 2.79 11.34 -11.75
CA PHE A 91 2.34 10.04 -12.26
C PHE A 91 2.05 9.06 -11.14
N LEU A 92 1.04 8.23 -11.36
CA LEU A 92 0.75 7.14 -10.43
C LEU A 92 1.91 6.14 -10.38
N GLU A 93 2.60 5.98 -11.50
CA GLU A 93 3.73 5.07 -11.58
C GLU A 93 4.86 5.47 -10.62
N THR A 94 5.19 6.75 -10.57
CA THR A 94 6.26 7.18 -9.66
C THR A 94 5.84 7.08 -8.21
N LEU A 95 4.58 7.33 -7.93
CA LEU A 95 4.05 7.12 -6.59
C LEU A 95 4.18 5.65 -6.19
N ALA A 96 3.79 4.74 -7.08
CA ALA A 96 3.87 3.31 -6.80
C ALA A 96 5.31 2.89 -6.55
N GLU A 97 6.24 3.40 -7.34
CA GLU A 97 7.66 3.07 -7.19
C GLU A 97 8.20 3.53 -5.84
N ASP A 98 7.81 4.71 -5.40
CA ASP A 98 8.24 5.20 -4.09
C ASP A 98 7.68 4.34 -2.96
N VAL A 99 6.43 3.88 -3.10
CA VAL A 99 5.84 2.97 -2.12
C VAL A 99 6.64 1.67 -2.07
N PHE A 100 6.96 1.10 -3.22
CA PHE A 100 7.74 -0.13 -3.28
C PHE A 100 9.11 0.06 -2.61
N ASP A 101 9.79 1.15 -2.94
CA ASP A 101 11.13 1.40 -2.40
C ASP A 101 11.12 1.44 -0.88
N GLU A 102 10.10 2.08 -0.30
CA GLU A 102 10.01 2.17 1.14
C GLU A 102 9.64 0.83 1.79
N LEU A 103 8.69 0.13 1.21
CA LEU A 103 8.25 -1.12 1.81
C LEU A 103 9.29 -2.23 1.70
N PHE A 104 10.04 -2.28 0.60
CA PHE A 104 11.06 -3.30 0.43
C PHE A 104 12.28 -3.09 1.31
N LYS A 105 12.33 -2.02 2.08
CA LYS A 105 13.38 -1.88 3.10
C LYS A 105 13.23 -2.94 4.18
N ASP A 106 12.03 -3.46 4.39
CA ASP A 106 11.83 -4.60 5.28
C ASP A 106 12.20 -5.86 4.50
N LYS A 107 13.28 -6.51 4.92
CA LYS A 107 13.85 -7.63 4.18
C LYS A 107 12.97 -8.88 4.16
N ARG A 108 11.96 -8.92 5.01
CA ARG A 108 11.03 -10.06 5.02
C ARG A 108 10.07 -10.01 3.83
N ILE A 109 9.82 -8.81 3.31
CA ILE A 109 8.85 -8.62 2.23
C ILE A 109 9.50 -9.07 0.92
N ASP A 110 8.82 -9.96 0.20
CA ASP A 110 9.34 -10.47 -1.05
C ASP A 110 8.47 -10.15 -2.26
N LYS A 111 7.22 -9.75 -2.04
CA LYS A 111 6.35 -9.38 -3.16
C LYS A 111 5.29 -8.39 -2.70
N ILE A 112 5.07 -7.37 -3.50
CA ILE A 112 4.02 -6.39 -3.24
C ILE A 112 3.19 -6.24 -4.51
N THR A 113 1.88 -6.34 -4.36
CA THR A 113 0.95 -6.02 -5.43
C THR A 113 0.20 -4.77 -4.99
N LEU A 114 0.26 -3.73 -5.81
CA LEU A 114 -0.33 -2.45 -5.47
C LEU A 114 -1.24 -2.01 -6.61
N GLN A 115 -2.46 -1.67 -6.26
CA GLN A 115 -3.41 -1.09 -7.19
C GLN A 115 -3.73 0.31 -6.70
N ILE A 116 -3.56 1.29 -7.56
CA ILE A 116 -3.85 2.69 -7.24
C ILE A 116 -4.89 3.19 -8.22
N GLU A 117 -5.90 3.85 -7.69
CA GLU A 117 -7.02 4.28 -8.48
C GLU A 117 -7.35 5.72 -8.17
N LYS A 118 -7.32 6.59 -9.19
CA LYS A 118 -7.78 7.97 -9.04
C LYS A 118 -9.30 7.95 -9.04
N LEU A 119 -9.89 8.53 -8.03
CA LEU A 119 -11.34 8.53 -7.89
C LEU A 119 -11.99 9.76 -8.52
N GLU A 120 -11.25 10.86 -8.66
CA GLU A 120 -11.76 12.08 -9.24
C GLU A 120 -10.92 12.43 -10.45
N ILE A 121 -11.48 12.20 -11.63
CA ILE A 121 -10.78 12.50 -12.87
C ILE A 121 -11.68 13.38 -13.71
N MET A 122 -11.29 13.62 -14.96
CA MET A 122 -12.09 14.42 -15.87
C MET A 122 -13.44 13.76 -16.07
N LYS A 123 -14.49 14.59 -16.15
CA LYS A 123 -15.82 14.09 -16.28
C LYS A 123 -16.06 13.05 -17.33
N ASP A 124 -15.44 13.21 -18.47
CA ASP A 124 -15.73 12.36 -19.60
C ASP A 124 -14.83 11.12 -19.71
N LEU A 125 -14.04 10.87 -18.69
CA LEU A 125 -13.13 9.74 -18.72
C LEU A 125 -13.54 8.69 -17.73
N SER A 126 -13.21 7.47 -18.06
CA SER A 126 -13.34 6.37 -17.09
C SER A 126 -12.25 6.49 -16.05
N LEU A 127 -12.41 5.80 -14.96
CA LEU A 127 -11.37 5.73 -13.94
C LEU A 127 -10.13 5.04 -14.50
N ILE A 128 -8.98 5.49 -14.03
CA ILE A 128 -7.71 4.96 -14.46
C ILE A 128 -7.12 4.15 -13.33
N HIS A 129 -6.67 2.94 -13.65
CA HIS A 129 -6.12 2.02 -12.67
C HIS A 129 -4.67 1.69 -12.99
N ILE A 130 -3.88 1.59 -11.96
CA ILE A 130 -2.51 1.14 -12.06
C ILE A 130 -2.33 -0.13 -11.22
#